data_9e9184369feae7bd6d9bff4b278773ec
#
_entry.id   9e9184369feae7bd6d9bff4b278773ec
#
_cell.length_a   1.000
_cell.length_b   1.000
_cell.length_c   1.000
_cell.angle_alpha   90.00
_cell.angle_beta   90.00
_cell.angle_gamma   90.00
#
_symmetry.space_group_name_H-M   'P 1'
#
loop_
_entity.id
_entity.type
_entity.pdbx_description
1 polymer ?
#
loop_
_entity_poly.entity_id
_entity_poly.type
_entity_poly.pdbx_seq_one_letter_code
_entity_poly.pdbx_strand_id
1 'polypeptide(L)'
;MSERTLAGKTLAITGGSRGIGLEIGKRAARDGANVVLLAKTVEPNPKLPGTLYSAAAEIEAAGGQALAVPTDIRDEAAVAAAVAAAVARFGGIDILVNNASAINLTPTPATPTKRFDLMFGVNVRGTYACTAACLDELKKSAKAGRNPHVLNMSPPLSMKEHWFKNHVAYTMAKYGMSMCTLGHAGEFRRDGIAVNSLWPRTAIATAAL
;
A
#
# COMPACT_ATOMS: atom_id res chain seq x y z
N MET A 1 -2.52 -14.21 -26.20
CA MET A 1 -2.12 -14.00 -24.79
C MET A 1 -3.39 -14.09 -23.96
N SER A 2 -3.49 -15.05 -23.03
CA SER A 2 -4.64 -15.07 -22.11
C SER A 2 -4.70 -13.73 -21.37
N GLU A 3 -5.85 -13.08 -21.37
CA GLU A 3 -6.06 -11.88 -20.58
C GLU A 3 -5.71 -12.18 -19.13
N ARG A 4 -4.73 -11.45 -18.60
CA ARG A 4 -4.40 -11.53 -17.18
C ARG A 4 -5.52 -10.84 -16.42
N THR A 5 -6.40 -11.63 -15.83
CA THR A 5 -7.52 -11.11 -15.05
C THR A 5 -7.25 -11.27 -13.56
N LEU A 6 -7.76 -10.34 -12.76
CA LEU A 6 -7.82 -10.41 -11.30
C LEU A 6 -9.20 -10.88 -10.81
N ALA A 7 -10.03 -11.44 -11.68
CA ALA A 7 -11.37 -11.88 -11.34
C ALA A 7 -11.37 -12.78 -10.08
N GLY A 8 -12.19 -12.43 -9.10
CA GLY A 8 -12.34 -13.14 -7.84
C GLY A 8 -11.17 -13.02 -6.87
N LYS A 9 -10.12 -12.26 -7.19
CA LYS A 9 -9.04 -11.94 -6.24
C LYS A 9 -9.43 -10.77 -5.35
N THR A 10 -8.92 -10.77 -4.12
CA THR A 10 -9.08 -9.66 -3.18
C THR A 10 -7.76 -8.92 -3.04
N LEU A 11 -7.78 -7.63 -3.34
CA LEU A 11 -6.65 -6.71 -3.25
C LEU A 11 -6.89 -5.73 -2.10
N ALA A 12 -6.05 -5.75 -1.06
CA ALA A 12 -6.01 -4.76 0.00
C ALA A 12 -4.97 -3.69 -0.35
N ILE A 13 -5.35 -2.39 -0.26
CA ILE A 13 -4.48 -1.29 -0.60
C ILE A 13 -4.46 -0.22 0.48
N THR A 14 -3.27 0.11 0.99
CA THR A 14 -3.09 1.18 1.96
C THR A 14 -2.96 2.54 1.25
N GLY A 15 -3.60 3.58 1.80
CA GLY A 15 -3.58 4.91 1.19
C GLY A 15 -4.34 5.00 -0.13
N GLY A 16 -5.38 4.16 -0.32
CA GLY A 16 -6.15 4.04 -1.54
C GLY A 16 -7.23 5.10 -1.76
N SER A 17 -7.35 6.12 -0.91
CA SER A 17 -8.41 7.14 -1.02
C SER A 17 -8.21 8.16 -2.15
N ARG A 18 -7.03 8.20 -2.78
CA ARG A 18 -6.67 9.14 -3.86
C ARG A 18 -5.39 8.74 -4.59
N GLY A 19 -5.05 9.51 -5.65
CA GLY A 19 -3.76 9.41 -6.35
C GLY A 19 -3.44 8.01 -6.85
N ILE A 20 -2.17 7.61 -6.75
CA ILE A 20 -1.68 6.33 -7.27
C ILE A 20 -2.46 5.14 -6.69
N GLY A 21 -2.74 5.16 -5.38
CA GLY A 21 -3.47 4.07 -4.74
C GLY A 21 -4.88 3.89 -5.29
N LEU A 22 -5.61 4.99 -5.52
CA LEU A 22 -6.94 4.93 -6.13
C LEU A 22 -6.89 4.40 -7.56
N GLU A 23 -5.94 4.86 -8.38
CA GLU A 23 -5.82 4.39 -9.77
C GLU A 23 -5.43 2.90 -9.86
N ILE A 24 -4.59 2.41 -8.95
CA ILE A 24 -4.31 0.97 -8.82
C ILE A 24 -5.60 0.21 -8.48
N GLY A 25 -6.38 0.70 -7.51
CA GLY A 25 -7.65 0.10 -7.12
C GLY A 25 -8.65 0.04 -8.29
N LYS A 26 -8.83 1.15 -9.01
CA LYS A 26 -9.69 1.23 -10.20
C LYS A 26 -9.23 0.30 -11.31
N ARG A 27 -7.92 0.19 -11.54
CA ARG A 27 -7.38 -0.74 -12.53
C ARG A 27 -7.65 -2.20 -12.13
N ALA A 28 -7.41 -2.55 -10.88
CA ALA A 28 -7.69 -3.89 -10.37
C ALA A 28 -9.19 -4.24 -10.46
N ALA A 29 -10.06 -3.28 -10.17
CA ALA A 29 -11.51 -3.43 -10.32
C ALA A 29 -11.94 -3.72 -11.76
N ARG A 30 -11.36 -3.02 -12.74
CA ARG A 30 -11.62 -3.31 -14.18
C ARG A 30 -11.17 -4.72 -14.57
N ASP A 31 -10.16 -5.25 -13.91
CA ASP A 31 -9.68 -6.62 -14.11
C ASP A 31 -10.47 -7.65 -13.25
N GLY A 32 -11.55 -7.21 -12.56
CA GLY A 32 -12.47 -8.06 -11.80
C GLY A 32 -12.11 -8.34 -10.35
N ALA A 33 -11.18 -7.58 -9.77
CA ALA A 33 -10.80 -7.75 -8.35
C ALA A 33 -11.84 -7.14 -7.40
N ASN A 34 -11.94 -7.72 -6.18
CA ASN A 34 -12.47 -7.05 -5.01
C ASN A 34 -11.38 -6.16 -4.42
N VAL A 35 -11.71 -4.94 -4.01
CA VAL A 35 -10.74 -3.97 -3.50
C VAL A 35 -11.09 -3.54 -2.09
N VAL A 36 -10.15 -3.73 -1.16
CA VAL A 36 -10.25 -3.24 0.22
C VAL A 36 -9.37 -2.00 0.36
N LEU A 37 -9.97 -0.88 0.70
CA LEU A 37 -9.29 0.40 0.86
C LEU A 37 -9.01 0.68 2.34
N LEU A 38 -7.74 0.83 2.70
CA LEU A 38 -7.30 1.20 4.05
C LEU A 38 -6.76 2.63 4.01
N ALA A 39 -7.51 3.60 4.53
CA ALA A 39 -7.06 4.99 4.62
C ALA A 39 -7.78 5.74 5.74
N LYS A 40 -7.21 6.87 6.18
CA LYS A 40 -7.75 7.67 7.29
C LYS A 40 -8.77 8.71 6.85
N THR A 41 -8.74 9.14 5.60
CA THR A 41 -9.53 10.28 5.13
C THR A 41 -10.97 9.85 4.89
N VAL A 42 -11.84 10.10 5.84
CA VAL A 42 -13.29 9.82 5.78
C VAL A 42 -14.10 11.06 5.46
N GLU A 43 -13.62 12.25 5.86
CA GLU A 43 -14.27 13.53 5.62
C GLU A 43 -13.61 14.29 4.45
N PRO A 44 -14.39 15.04 3.66
CA PRO A 44 -13.85 15.89 2.62
C PRO A 44 -12.85 16.92 3.17
N ASN A 45 -11.76 17.18 2.45
CA ASN A 45 -10.79 18.19 2.78
C ASN A 45 -10.62 19.13 1.56
N PRO A 46 -10.80 20.45 1.70
CA PRO A 46 -10.66 21.40 0.58
C PRO A 46 -9.30 21.34 -0.14
N LYS A 47 -8.24 20.98 0.59
CA LYS A 47 -6.86 20.90 0.05
C LYS A 47 -6.52 19.55 -0.58
N LEU A 48 -7.28 18.51 -0.25
CA LEU A 48 -6.99 17.14 -0.67
C LEU A 48 -8.29 16.47 -1.12
N PRO A 49 -8.61 16.49 -2.41
CA PRO A 49 -9.85 15.94 -2.94
C PRO A 49 -9.92 14.42 -2.71
N GLY A 50 -11.14 13.92 -2.55
CA GLY A 50 -11.42 12.51 -2.37
C GLY A 50 -11.39 12.04 -0.91
N THR A 51 -12.30 11.15 -0.60
CA THR A 51 -12.39 10.42 0.68
C THR A 51 -12.26 8.93 0.43
N LEU A 52 -12.18 8.16 1.50
CA LEU A 52 -12.22 6.71 1.45
C LEU A 52 -13.52 6.21 0.78
N TYR A 53 -14.64 6.88 1.06
CA TYR A 53 -15.95 6.50 0.51
C TYR A 53 -16.14 6.90 -0.95
N SER A 54 -15.66 8.09 -1.36
CA SER A 54 -15.69 8.49 -2.77
C SER A 54 -14.80 7.58 -3.62
N ALA A 55 -13.65 7.15 -3.09
CA ALA A 55 -12.76 6.20 -3.75
C ALA A 55 -13.42 4.82 -3.92
N ALA A 56 -14.14 4.34 -2.91
CA ALA A 56 -14.90 3.10 -3.03
C ALA A 56 -15.95 3.17 -4.14
N ALA A 57 -16.72 4.27 -4.20
CA ALA A 57 -17.70 4.48 -5.26
C ALA A 57 -17.07 4.52 -6.67
N GLU A 58 -15.88 5.15 -6.83
CA GLU A 58 -15.14 5.15 -8.10
C GLU A 58 -14.67 3.74 -8.51
N ILE A 59 -14.27 2.91 -7.55
CA ILE A 59 -13.86 1.52 -7.78
C ILE A 59 -15.05 0.67 -8.20
N GLU A 60 -16.19 0.83 -7.55
CA GLU A 60 -17.44 0.14 -7.93
C GLU A 60 -17.91 0.56 -9.32
N ALA A 61 -17.85 1.85 -9.63
CA ALA A 61 -18.14 2.37 -10.98
C ALA A 61 -17.18 1.82 -12.05
N ALA A 62 -15.96 1.41 -11.66
CA ALA A 62 -15.00 0.78 -12.55
C ALA A 62 -15.27 -0.72 -12.80
N GLY A 63 -16.26 -1.32 -12.12
CA GLY A 63 -16.72 -2.69 -12.35
C GLY A 63 -16.28 -3.72 -11.30
N GLY A 64 -15.61 -3.31 -10.23
CA GLY A 64 -15.24 -4.18 -9.10
C GLY A 64 -16.20 -4.06 -7.92
N GLN A 65 -15.87 -4.73 -6.83
CA GLN A 65 -16.48 -4.51 -5.52
C GLN A 65 -15.49 -3.78 -4.62
N ALA A 66 -15.96 -2.84 -3.80
CA ALA A 66 -15.12 -2.11 -2.87
C ALA A 66 -15.54 -2.30 -1.41
N LEU A 67 -14.55 -2.28 -0.51
CA LEU A 67 -14.76 -2.19 0.94
C LEU A 67 -13.89 -1.05 1.47
N ALA A 68 -14.54 -0.01 1.98
CA ALA A 68 -13.87 1.13 2.61
C ALA A 68 -13.68 0.87 4.11
N VAL A 69 -12.44 0.81 4.58
CA VAL A 69 -12.14 0.59 6.01
C VAL A 69 -11.30 1.76 6.53
N PRO A 70 -11.85 2.63 7.38
CA PRO A 70 -11.10 3.70 8.03
C PRO A 70 -9.95 3.11 8.86
N THR A 71 -8.70 3.37 8.45
CA THR A 71 -7.53 2.72 9.05
C THR A 71 -6.34 3.67 9.11
N ASP A 72 -5.77 3.89 10.29
CA ASP A 72 -4.41 4.41 10.42
C ASP A 72 -3.45 3.20 10.48
N ILE A 73 -2.60 3.04 9.47
CA ILE A 73 -1.68 1.90 9.39
C ILE A 73 -0.58 1.92 10.47
N ARG A 74 -0.51 2.96 11.28
CA ARG A 74 0.36 3.03 12.46
C ARG A 74 -0.26 2.35 13.68
N ASP A 75 -1.56 2.09 13.64
CA ASP A 75 -2.33 1.39 14.67
C ASP A 75 -2.51 -0.08 14.26
N GLU A 76 -1.84 -0.97 14.97
CA GLU A 76 -1.85 -2.41 14.67
C GLU A 76 -3.23 -3.03 14.88
N ALA A 77 -4.00 -2.55 15.89
CA ALA A 77 -5.35 -3.04 16.13
C ALA A 77 -6.30 -2.63 14.98
N ALA A 78 -6.16 -1.39 14.46
CA ALA A 78 -6.92 -0.94 13.31
C ALA A 78 -6.58 -1.74 12.05
N VAL A 79 -5.29 -2.07 11.84
CA VAL A 79 -4.85 -2.91 10.71
C VAL A 79 -5.43 -4.32 10.83
N ALA A 80 -5.36 -4.94 12.01
CA ALA A 80 -5.93 -6.26 12.26
C ALA A 80 -7.44 -6.29 12.02
N ALA A 81 -8.16 -5.27 12.49
CA ALA A 81 -9.60 -5.12 12.25
C ALA A 81 -9.92 -4.97 10.75
N ALA A 82 -9.08 -4.25 9.99
CA ALA A 82 -9.26 -4.11 8.55
C ALA A 82 -9.06 -5.43 7.80
N VAL A 83 -8.07 -6.24 8.20
CA VAL A 83 -7.87 -7.59 7.66
C VAL A 83 -9.08 -8.48 7.97
N ALA A 84 -9.58 -8.47 9.21
CA ALA A 84 -10.77 -9.22 9.59
C ALA A 84 -12.01 -8.81 8.78
N ALA A 85 -12.20 -7.51 8.54
CA ALA A 85 -13.29 -7.00 7.70
C ALA A 85 -13.16 -7.46 6.24
N ALA A 86 -11.94 -7.47 5.69
CA ALA A 86 -11.67 -8.01 4.34
C ALA A 86 -12.02 -9.49 4.23
N VAL A 87 -11.62 -10.29 5.23
CA VAL A 87 -11.93 -11.73 5.31
C VAL A 87 -13.44 -11.95 5.40
N ALA A 88 -14.13 -11.23 6.29
CA ALA A 88 -15.58 -11.34 6.46
C ALA A 88 -16.35 -10.98 5.18
N ARG A 89 -15.87 -9.98 4.41
CA ARG A 89 -16.55 -9.50 3.21
C ARG A 89 -16.25 -10.30 1.96
N PHE A 90 -14.98 -10.72 1.78
CA PHE A 90 -14.47 -11.30 0.53
C PHE A 90 -13.81 -12.68 0.69
N GLY A 91 -13.75 -13.21 1.91
CA GLY A 91 -13.22 -14.55 2.19
C GLY A 91 -11.69 -14.64 2.33
N GLY A 92 -10.95 -13.54 2.17
CA GLY A 92 -9.49 -13.54 2.30
C GLY A 92 -8.82 -12.37 1.58
N ILE A 93 -7.49 -12.39 1.54
CA ILE A 93 -6.66 -11.41 0.83
C ILE A 93 -5.65 -12.15 -0.03
N ASP A 94 -5.60 -11.83 -1.33
CA ASP A 94 -4.64 -12.38 -2.28
C ASP A 94 -3.48 -11.43 -2.57
N ILE A 95 -3.75 -10.12 -2.52
CA ILE A 95 -2.78 -9.09 -2.89
C ILE A 95 -2.80 -7.99 -1.85
N LEU A 96 -1.63 -7.63 -1.34
CA LEU A 96 -1.44 -6.45 -0.51
C LEU A 96 -0.63 -5.40 -1.28
N VAL A 97 -1.15 -4.17 -1.37
CA VAL A 97 -0.42 -3.02 -1.93
C VAL A 97 -0.12 -2.03 -0.82
N ASN A 98 1.13 -1.96 -0.40
CA ASN A 98 1.64 -0.96 0.52
C ASN A 98 1.95 0.33 -0.23
N ASN A 99 0.93 1.19 -0.37
CA ASN A 99 1.02 2.46 -1.09
C ASN A 99 0.96 3.68 -0.14
N ALA A 100 0.40 3.56 1.06
CA ALA A 100 0.37 4.67 2.01
C ALA A 100 1.78 5.22 2.26
N SER A 101 1.93 6.54 2.21
CA SER A 101 3.21 7.21 2.40
C SER A 101 3.02 8.57 3.08
N ALA A 102 3.95 8.89 3.98
CA ALA A 102 4.16 10.24 4.48
C ALA A 102 5.39 10.82 3.77
N ILE A 103 5.27 12.07 3.33
CA ILE A 103 6.31 12.77 2.57
C ILE A 103 6.73 14.06 3.27
N ASN A 104 8.04 14.32 3.33
CA ASN A 104 8.60 15.62 3.67
C ASN A 104 9.97 15.73 2.96
N LEU A 105 10.04 16.58 1.93
CA LEU A 105 11.21 16.79 1.09
C LEU A 105 12.04 17.97 1.58
N THR A 106 12.43 17.97 2.86
CA THR A 106 13.25 19.01 3.47
C THR A 106 14.62 18.48 3.87
N PRO A 107 15.66 19.33 3.85
CA PRO A 107 16.98 18.96 4.36
C PRO A 107 16.95 18.81 5.89
N THR A 108 17.98 18.17 6.44
CA THR A 108 18.08 17.83 7.87
C THR A 108 17.77 18.99 8.82
N PRO A 109 18.31 20.23 8.63
CA PRO A 109 18.01 21.34 9.54
C PRO A 109 16.55 21.78 9.54
N ALA A 110 15.81 21.51 8.46
CA ALA A 110 14.42 21.89 8.29
C ALA A 110 13.43 20.71 8.49
N THR A 111 13.93 19.55 8.93
CA THR A 111 13.10 18.35 9.18
C THR A 111 12.94 18.14 10.68
N PRO A 112 11.81 18.55 11.29
CA PRO A 112 11.56 18.28 12.70
C PRO A 112 11.48 16.76 12.97
N THR A 113 11.94 16.30 14.13
CA THR A 113 11.89 14.88 14.53
C THR A 113 10.48 14.30 14.44
N LYS A 114 9.46 15.07 14.77
CA LYS A 114 8.04 14.67 14.57
C LYS A 114 7.72 14.29 13.12
N ARG A 115 8.31 14.94 12.13
CA ARG A 115 8.15 14.59 10.71
C ARG A 115 8.94 13.35 10.35
N PHE A 116 10.14 13.21 10.92
CA PHE A 116 10.94 11.98 10.81
C PHE A 116 10.13 10.78 11.33
N ASP A 117 9.62 10.86 12.55
CA ASP A 117 8.85 9.79 13.19
C ASP A 117 7.58 9.45 12.38
N LEU A 118 6.89 10.47 11.85
CA LEU A 118 5.74 10.24 10.99
C LEU A 118 6.11 9.46 9.73
N MET A 119 7.20 9.85 9.04
CA MET A 119 7.65 9.15 7.83
C MET A 119 8.05 7.71 8.12
N PHE A 120 8.79 7.47 9.19
CA PHE A 120 9.17 6.10 9.58
C PHE A 120 7.97 5.28 10.05
N GLY A 121 7.08 5.89 10.83
CA GLY A 121 5.86 5.25 11.31
C GLY A 121 4.94 4.80 10.18
N VAL A 122 4.76 5.64 9.15
CA VAL A 122 3.90 5.31 8.01
C VAL A 122 4.64 4.42 7.00
N ASN A 123 5.80 4.87 6.52
CA ASN A 123 6.45 4.23 5.37
C ASN A 123 7.13 2.91 5.74
N VAL A 124 7.84 2.85 6.87
CA VAL A 124 8.60 1.65 7.27
C VAL A 124 7.73 0.73 8.13
N ARG A 125 7.39 1.21 9.35
CA ARG A 125 6.64 0.41 10.32
C ARG A 125 5.26 0.02 9.77
N GLY A 126 4.55 0.94 9.10
CA GLY A 126 3.24 0.67 8.51
C GLY A 126 3.31 -0.39 7.40
N THR A 127 4.32 -0.33 6.52
CA THR A 127 4.56 -1.37 5.50
C THR A 127 4.80 -2.73 6.13
N TYR A 128 5.66 -2.80 7.15
CA TYR A 128 5.95 -4.03 7.87
C TYR A 128 4.70 -4.58 8.57
N ALA A 129 3.99 -3.74 9.34
CA ALA A 129 2.81 -4.13 10.11
C ALA A 129 1.65 -4.62 9.23
N CYS A 130 1.36 -3.92 8.12
CA CYS A 130 0.33 -4.35 7.17
C CYS A 130 0.71 -5.68 6.51
N THR A 131 1.98 -5.89 6.17
CA THR A 131 2.45 -7.15 5.59
C THR A 131 2.32 -8.30 6.61
N ALA A 132 2.74 -8.08 7.85
CA ALA A 132 2.62 -9.06 8.93
C ALA A 132 1.16 -9.42 9.21
N ALA A 133 0.26 -8.44 9.28
CA ALA A 133 -1.16 -8.66 9.53
C ALA A 133 -1.86 -9.44 8.39
N CYS A 134 -1.42 -9.27 7.15
CA CYS A 134 -1.99 -9.99 6.00
C CYS A 134 -1.36 -11.38 5.78
N LEU A 135 -0.29 -11.74 6.48
CA LEU A 135 0.54 -12.91 6.15
C LEU A 135 -0.23 -14.22 6.17
N ASP A 136 -1.09 -14.44 7.16
CA ASP A 136 -1.87 -15.69 7.25
C ASP A 136 -2.84 -15.83 6.08
N GLU A 137 -3.47 -14.74 5.65
CA GLU A 137 -4.37 -14.74 4.50
C GLU A 137 -3.61 -14.97 3.18
N LEU A 138 -2.43 -14.36 3.03
CA LEU A 138 -1.56 -14.59 1.89
C LEU A 138 -1.07 -16.06 1.84
N LYS A 139 -0.75 -16.66 2.98
CA LYS A 139 -0.40 -18.09 3.06
C LYS A 139 -1.58 -18.99 2.67
N LYS A 140 -2.80 -18.67 3.11
CA LYS A 140 -4.03 -19.39 2.68
C LYS A 140 -4.23 -19.25 1.17
N SER A 141 -4.05 -18.06 0.62
CA SER A 141 -4.12 -17.79 -0.82
C SER A 141 -3.10 -18.61 -1.61
N ALA A 142 -1.86 -18.71 -1.12
CA ALA A 142 -0.82 -19.56 -1.74
C ALA A 142 -1.21 -21.02 -1.76
N LYS A 143 -1.66 -21.57 -0.62
CA LYS A 143 -2.12 -22.96 -0.51
C LYS A 143 -3.30 -23.26 -1.45
N ALA A 144 -4.13 -22.27 -1.72
CA ALA A 144 -5.25 -22.37 -2.68
C ALA A 144 -4.81 -22.17 -4.16
N GLY A 145 -3.51 -22.03 -4.44
CA GLY A 145 -2.98 -21.82 -5.80
C GLY A 145 -3.32 -20.46 -6.40
N ARG A 146 -3.64 -19.45 -5.57
CA ARG A 146 -4.13 -18.13 -6.01
C ARG A 146 -3.02 -17.10 -6.28
N ASN A 147 -1.73 -17.52 -6.23
CA ASN A 147 -0.57 -16.68 -6.56
C ASN A 147 -0.56 -15.33 -5.79
N PRO A 148 -0.42 -15.35 -4.46
CA PRO A 148 -0.47 -14.15 -3.65
C PRO A 148 0.73 -13.24 -3.87
N HIS A 149 0.49 -11.93 -3.69
CA HIS A 149 1.49 -10.89 -3.92
C HIS A 149 1.47 -9.81 -2.83
N VAL A 150 2.66 -9.33 -2.46
CA VAL A 150 2.86 -8.07 -1.76
C VAL A 150 3.57 -7.10 -2.70
N LEU A 151 2.98 -5.93 -2.93
CA LEU A 151 3.55 -4.86 -3.73
C LEU A 151 3.83 -3.63 -2.88
N ASN A 152 5.09 -3.23 -2.77
CA ASN A 152 5.49 -2.04 -2.05
C ASN A 152 5.76 -0.89 -3.03
N MET A 153 5.14 0.27 -2.81
CA MET A 153 5.39 1.48 -3.61
C MET A 153 6.69 2.13 -3.14
N SER A 154 7.84 1.61 -3.55
CA SER A 154 9.14 1.97 -3.02
C SER A 154 10.25 1.96 -4.08
N PRO A 155 11.30 2.80 -3.94
CA PRO A 155 12.33 2.99 -4.97
C PRO A 155 13.34 1.81 -5.00
N PRO A 156 14.14 1.71 -6.07
CA PRO A 156 15.31 0.83 -6.07
C PRO A 156 16.33 1.32 -5.05
N LEU A 157 17.03 0.39 -4.40
CA LEU A 157 18.10 0.72 -3.45
C LEU A 157 19.34 1.22 -4.19
N SER A 158 19.92 2.32 -3.71
CA SER A 158 21.18 2.88 -4.20
C SER A 158 21.88 3.61 -3.07
N MET A 159 23.16 3.32 -2.86
CA MET A 159 23.98 3.98 -1.81
C MET A 159 24.67 5.26 -2.28
N LYS A 160 24.28 5.80 -3.46
CA LYS A 160 24.82 7.06 -3.97
C LYS A 160 24.25 8.25 -3.19
N GLU A 161 25.13 9.13 -2.67
CA GLU A 161 24.77 10.26 -1.81
C GLU A 161 23.72 11.21 -2.41
N HIS A 162 23.71 11.39 -3.74
CA HIS A 162 22.79 12.31 -4.40
C HIS A 162 21.30 11.97 -4.19
N TRP A 163 20.97 10.71 -3.86
CA TRP A 163 19.61 10.30 -3.50
C TRP A 163 19.21 10.71 -2.08
N PHE A 164 20.18 11.03 -1.23
CA PHE A 164 19.95 11.36 0.17
C PHE A 164 20.07 12.86 0.47
N LYS A 165 21.07 13.55 -0.14
CA LYS A 165 21.56 14.85 0.31
C LYS A 165 20.52 15.96 0.48
N ASN A 166 19.39 15.90 -0.22
CA ASN A 166 18.37 16.94 -0.15
C ASN A 166 17.21 16.61 0.81
N HIS A 167 17.03 15.33 1.18
CA HIS A 167 15.90 14.85 2.00
C HIS A 167 16.22 13.51 2.65
N VAL A 168 17.22 13.50 3.51
CA VAL A 168 17.78 12.31 4.16
C VAL A 168 16.68 11.45 4.80
N ALA A 169 15.84 12.05 5.65
CA ALA A 169 14.79 11.35 6.38
C ALA A 169 13.77 10.67 5.44
N TYR A 170 13.35 11.34 4.37
CA TYR A 170 12.41 10.76 3.41
C TYR A 170 13.03 9.61 2.62
N THR A 171 14.26 9.78 2.13
CA THR A 171 14.96 8.71 1.41
C THR A 171 15.17 7.49 2.30
N MET A 172 15.62 7.67 3.54
CA MET A 172 15.74 6.56 4.50
C MET A 172 14.41 5.83 4.69
N ALA A 173 13.31 6.56 4.89
CA ALA A 173 12.00 5.96 5.08
C ALA A 173 11.51 5.20 3.83
N LYS A 174 11.73 5.74 2.63
CA LYS A 174 11.39 5.04 1.38
C LYS A 174 12.28 3.83 1.13
N TYR A 175 13.55 3.90 1.47
CA TYR A 175 14.46 2.75 1.40
C TYR A 175 14.10 1.68 2.44
N GLY A 176 13.61 2.05 3.61
CA GLY A 176 13.06 1.11 4.59
C GLY A 176 11.94 0.24 4.01
N MET A 177 11.04 0.82 3.19
CA MET A 177 10.03 0.03 2.45
C MET A 177 10.68 -0.96 1.47
N SER A 178 11.74 -0.55 0.77
CA SER A 178 12.47 -1.41 -0.16
C SER A 178 13.23 -2.52 0.55
N MET A 179 13.75 -2.24 1.76
CA MET A 179 14.36 -3.26 2.62
C MET A 179 13.33 -4.28 3.10
N CYS A 180 12.10 -3.85 3.42
CA CYS A 180 10.98 -4.77 3.68
C CYS A 180 10.72 -5.67 2.46
N THR A 181 10.73 -5.11 1.24
CA THR A 181 10.57 -5.92 0.03
C THR A 181 11.66 -7.00 -0.06
N LEU A 182 12.91 -6.61 0.11
CA LEU A 182 14.06 -7.52 0.01
C LEU A 182 14.00 -8.64 1.06
N GLY A 183 13.74 -8.26 2.33
CA GLY A 183 13.63 -9.20 3.45
C GLY A 183 12.46 -10.17 3.28
N HIS A 184 11.24 -9.63 3.10
CA HIS A 184 10.04 -10.45 2.96
C HIS A 184 10.06 -11.33 1.69
N ALA A 185 10.66 -10.88 0.60
CA ALA A 185 10.80 -11.72 -0.61
C ALA A 185 11.66 -12.97 -0.33
N GLY A 186 12.69 -12.85 0.50
CA GLY A 186 13.49 -13.99 0.94
C GLY A 186 12.73 -14.87 1.93
N GLU A 187 12.13 -14.25 2.95
CA GLU A 187 11.42 -14.93 4.03
C GLU A 187 10.22 -15.75 3.54
N PHE A 188 9.38 -15.16 2.67
CA PHE A 188 8.12 -15.78 2.23
C PHE A 188 8.25 -16.62 0.97
N ARG A 189 9.44 -16.78 0.43
CA ARG A 189 9.68 -17.57 -0.79
C ARG A 189 9.16 -19.01 -0.67
N ARG A 190 9.38 -19.64 0.47
CA ARG A 190 8.94 -21.02 0.72
C ARG A 190 7.43 -21.13 0.91
N ASP A 191 6.77 -20.04 1.27
CA ASP A 191 5.31 -19.96 1.38
C ASP A 191 4.64 -19.69 0.03
N GLY A 192 5.41 -19.49 -1.06
CA GLY A 192 4.86 -19.22 -2.39
C GLY A 192 4.28 -17.80 -2.55
N ILE A 193 4.71 -16.85 -1.73
CA ILE A 193 4.26 -15.46 -1.77
C ILE A 193 5.32 -14.59 -2.46
N ALA A 194 4.93 -13.91 -3.54
CA ALA A 194 5.81 -12.96 -4.21
C ALA A 194 5.78 -11.60 -3.52
N VAL A 195 6.95 -10.98 -3.34
CA VAL A 195 7.07 -9.63 -2.77
C VAL A 195 7.93 -8.77 -3.69
N ASN A 196 7.37 -7.65 -4.16
CA ASN A 196 8.02 -6.80 -5.15
C ASN A 196 7.90 -5.32 -4.78
N SER A 197 8.79 -4.50 -5.36
CA SER A 197 8.70 -3.04 -5.33
C SER A 197 8.27 -2.51 -6.69
N LEU A 198 7.46 -1.46 -6.68
CA LEU A 198 7.10 -0.70 -7.88
C LEU A 198 7.46 0.78 -7.67
N TRP A 199 8.13 1.36 -8.64
CA TRP A 199 8.43 2.79 -8.69
C TRP A 199 8.22 3.35 -10.10
N PRO A 200 7.72 4.58 -10.22
CA PRO A 200 7.61 5.24 -11.52
C PRO A 200 9.00 5.69 -12.01
N ARG A 201 9.19 5.74 -13.32
CA ARG A 201 10.40 6.32 -13.93
C ARG A 201 10.39 7.85 -13.96
N THR A 202 9.22 8.45 -13.76
CA THR A 202 9.00 9.90 -13.80
C THR A 202 8.26 10.35 -12.54
N ALA A 203 8.27 11.64 -12.27
CA ALA A 203 7.39 12.21 -11.26
C ALA A 203 5.92 12.06 -11.71
N ILE A 204 5.07 11.57 -10.80
CA ILE A 204 3.63 11.49 -11.02
C ILE A 204 2.98 12.65 -10.26
N ALA A 205 2.35 13.56 -11.01
CA ALA A 205 1.63 14.68 -10.41
C ALA A 205 0.40 14.16 -9.65
N THR A 206 0.45 14.23 -8.34
CA THR A 206 -0.64 13.88 -7.43
C THR A 206 -0.78 14.95 -6.36
N ALA A 207 -1.88 14.94 -5.61
CA ALA A 207 -2.08 15.85 -4.47
C ALA A 207 -1.07 15.62 -3.30
N ALA A 208 -0.12 14.69 -3.43
CA ALA A 208 0.94 14.45 -2.45
C ALA A 208 2.22 15.27 -2.73
N LEU A 209 2.33 15.89 -3.90
CA LEU A 209 3.38 16.82 -4.32
C LEU A 209 2.81 18.23 -4.34
#